data_1b6a905f36840b17d37ae51ecc95eba4
#
_entry.id   1b6a905f36840b17d37ae51ecc95eba4
#
_cell.length_a   1.000
_cell.length_b   1.000
_cell.length_c   1.000
_cell.angle_alpha   90.00
_cell.angle_beta   90.00
_cell.angle_gamma   90.00
#
_symmetry.space_group_name_H-M   'P 1'
#
loop_
_entity.id
_entity.type
_entity.pdbx_description
1 polymer ?
#
loop_
_entity_poly.entity_id
_entity_poly.type
_entity_poly.pdbx_seq_one_letter_code
_entity_poly.pdbx_strand_id
1 'polypeptide(L)'
;LGIPAEPLFRSASLYRETSDKYVEPLHPIEFLPWDATKFVMQSQKDGYNHLYLFDKNGKELKQLTKGPWVVMKLVGFNQKQKSIIIKANKEHPLHHRLYSVNMKGEMKQLETVDGVHNAKLSASGSFLVDEYVTPTRPRVIDIVDISHLSPLTSHLLEAEDPWAGYQQPIFECGSIKAADGVT
;
A
#
# COMPACT_ATOMS: atom_id res chain seq x y z
N LEU A 1 28.19 46.04 18.06
CA LEU A 1 27.77 45.44 16.79
C LEU A 1 27.41 43.98 17.07
N GLY A 2 26.19 43.71 17.49
CA GLY A 2 25.67 42.37 17.67
C GLY A 2 25.30 41.80 16.31
N ILE A 3 25.93 40.67 15.93
CA ILE A 3 25.47 39.87 14.81
C ILE A 3 24.12 39.28 15.23
N PRO A 4 23.02 39.51 14.51
CA PRO A 4 21.77 38.83 14.82
C PRO A 4 22.02 37.33 14.62
N ALA A 5 21.83 36.52 15.65
CA ALA A 5 21.83 35.09 15.54
C ALA A 5 20.64 34.72 14.65
N GLU A 6 20.88 34.51 13.37
CA GLU A 6 19.89 33.85 12.52
C GLU A 6 19.63 32.46 13.13
N PRO A 7 18.36 32.06 13.31
CA PRO A 7 18.08 30.72 13.80
C PRO A 7 18.68 29.70 12.82
N LEU A 8 19.62 28.91 13.32
CA LEU A 8 20.34 27.87 12.56
C LEU A 8 19.41 26.80 11.94
N PHE A 9 18.15 26.77 12.39
CA PHE A 9 17.13 25.84 11.91
C PHE A 9 15.84 26.59 11.62
N ARG A 10 15.38 26.52 10.39
CA ARG A 10 14.03 26.95 10.00
C ARG A 10 13.22 25.71 9.71
N SER A 11 12.14 25.48 10.46
CA SER A 11 11.15 24.44 10.17
C SER A 11 9.93 25.04 9.49
N ALA A 12 9.35 24.31 8.56
CA ALA A 12 8.07 24.62 7.94
C ALA A 12 7.14 23.44 8.04
N SER A 13 5.85 23.69 8.31
CA SER A 13 4.84 22.64 8.25
C SER A 13 4.53 22.35 6.79
N LEU A 14 4.81 21.11 6.35
CA LEU A 14 4.51 20.64 4.99
C LEU A 14 3.08 20.12 4.85
N TYR A 15 2.52 19.57 5.94
CA TYR A 15 1.18 19.01 5.93
C TYR A 15 0.56 19.05 7.34
N ARG A 16 -0.74 19.23 7.40
CA ARG A 16 -1.54 19.11 8.61
C ARG A 16 -2.81 18.36 8.27
N GLU A 17 -3.07 17.28 8.98
CA GLU A 17 -4.32 16.54 8.94
C GLU A 17 -5.18 16.94 10.13
N THR A 18 -6.47 17.14 9.89
CA THR A 18 -7.45 17.49 10.92
C THR A 18 -8.72 16.68 10.70
N SER A 19 -9.35 16.27 11.77
CA SER A 19 -10.67 15.62 11.78
C SER A 19 -11.42 16.08 13.02
N ASP A 20 -12.72 16.16 12.94
CA ASP A 20 -13.62 16.41 14.06
C ASP A 20 -13.85 15.18 14.96
N LYS A 21 -13.35 14.01 14.54
CA LYS A 21 -13.45 12.74 15.30
C LYS A 21 -12.09 12.26 15.77
N TYR A 22 -11.27 11.78 14.85
CA TYR A 22 -9.97 11.17 15.15
C TYR A 22 -9.01 11.33 13.95
N VAL A 23 -7.73 11.54 14.25
CA VAL A 23 -6.65 11.56 13.26
C VAL A 23 -5.67 10.46 13.61
N GLU A 24 -5.45 9.54 12.67
CA GLU A 24 -4.40 8.52 12.77
C GLU A 24 -3.01 9.17 12.75
N PRO A 25 -2.00 8.54 13.35
CA PRO A 25 -0.62 8.99 13.18
C PRO A 25 -0.27 9.13 11.70
N LEU A 26 0.38 10.24 11.35
CA LEU A 26 0.76 10.51 9.97
C LEU A 26 1.71 9.43 9.44
N HIS A 27 1.43 8.96 8.24
CA HIS A 27 2.33 8.08 7.51
C HIS A 27 3.61 8.81 7.08
N PRO A 28 4.73 8.10 6.90
CA PRO A 28 5.96 8.69 6.41
C PRO A 28 5.78 9.38 5.05
N ILE A 29 6.54 10.44 4.85
CA ILE A 29 6.70 11.10 3.55
C ILE A 29 7.70 10.30 2.73
N GLU A 30 7.32 9.90 1.52
CA GLU A 30 8.17 9.15 0.60
C GLU A 30 8.40 9.96 -0.68
N PHE A 31 9.63 10.46 -0.87
CA PHE A 31 10.00 11.18 -2.08
C PHE A 31 10.06 10.25 -3.28
N LEU A 32 9.59 10.74 -4.44
CA LEU A 32 9.65 9.96 -5.68
C LEU A 32 11.11 9.80 -6.13
N PRO A 33 11.63 8.57 -6.31
CA PRO A 33 13.03 8.36 -6.69
C PRO A 33 13.38 8.87 -8.10
N TRP A 34 12.39 9.19 -8.93
CA TRP A 34 12.56 9.79 -10.26
C TRP A 34 12.23 11.29 -10.31
N ASP A 35 11.76 11.89 -9.21
CA ASP A 35 11.42 13.31 -9.12
C ASP A 35 11.44 13.78 -7.66
N ALA A 36 12.62 14.18 -7.18
CA ALA A 36 12.83 14.64 -5.81
C ALA A 36 12.10 15.96 -5.47
N THR A 37 11.40 16.58 -6.43
CA THR A 37 10.54 17.75 -6.19
C THR A 37 9.14 17.35 -5.76
N LYS A 38 8.84 16.05 -5.68
CA LYS A 38 7.54 15.50 -5.32
C LYS A 38 7.68 14.37 -4.31
N PHE A 39 6.68 14.23 -3.46
CA PHE A 39 6.57 13.11 -2.56
C PHE A 39 5.14 12.56 -2.54
N VAL A 40 4.99 11.35 -2.06
CA VAL A 40 3.70 10.73 -1.77
C VAL A 40 3.56 10.49 -0.28
N MET A 41 2.32 10.53 0.19
CA MET A 41 1.95 10.25 1.57
C MET A 41 0.56 9.64 1.61
N GLN A 42 0.31 8.79 2.58
CA GLN A 42 -1.02 8.27 2.87
C GLN A 42 -1.76 9.23 3.82
N SER A 43 -3.06 9.41 3.58
CA SER A 43 -3.94 10.25 4.41
C SER A 43 -5.36 9.72 4.39
N GLN A 44 -6.08 9.91 5.50
CA GLN A 44 -7.49 9.52 5.68
C GLN A 44 -8.47 10.68 5.50
N LYS A 45 -8.03 11.79 4.97
CA LYS A 45 -8.82 13.04 4.91
C LYS A 45 -10.14 12.95 4.12
N ASP A 46 -10.31 11.93 3.26
CA ASP A 46 -11.55 11.66 2.53
C ASP A 46 -12.38 10.51 3.14
N GLY A 47 -12.02 10.04 4.34
CA GLY A 47 -12.70 8.98 5.08
C GLY A 47 -12.06 7.60 4.97
N TYR A 48 -11.17 7.38 3.99
CA TYR A 48 -10.39 6.15 3.81
C TYR A 48 -8.92 6.48 3.62
N ASN A 49 -8.02 5.56 4.04
CA ASN A 49 -6.59 5.77 3.87
C ASN A 49 -6.19 5.60 2.40
N HIS A 50 -5.82 6.71 1.77
CA HIS A 50 -5.45 6.77 0.37
C HIS A 50 -4.10 7.44 0.12
N LEU A 51 -3.58 7.27 -1.10
CA LEU A 51 -2.31 7.81 -1.53
C LEU A 51 -2.50 9.17 -2.22
N TYR A 52 -1.74 10.16 -1.76
CA TYR A 52 -1.75 11.54 -2.27
C TYR A 52 -0.37 11.96 -2.73
N LEU A 53 -0.32 12.68 -3.84
CA LEU A 53 0.88 13.28 -4.40
C LEU A 53 0.99 14.75 -4.02
N PHE A 54 2.15 15.17 -3.54
CA PHE A 54 2.46 16.53 -3.13
C PHE A 54 3.71 17.04 -3.85
N ASP A 55 3.84 18.36 -3.98
CA ASP A 55 5.13 18.98 -4.28
C ASP A 55 6.01 19.06 -3.01
N LYS A 56 7.29 19.37 -3.18
CA LYS A 56 8.26 19.50 -2.07
C LYS A 56 7.90 20.56 -1.03
N ASN A 57 6.98 21.46 -1.33
CA ASN A 57 6.52 22.53 -0.44
C ASN A 57 5.25 22.15 0.32
N GLY A 58 4.75 20.92 0.15
CA GLY A 58 3.54 20.43 0.81
C GLY A 58 2.23 20.79 0.12
N LYS A 59 2.28 21.35 -1.10
CA LYS A 59 1.08 21.57 -1.90
C LYS A 59 0.62 20.25 -2.49
N GLU A 60 -0.62 19.86 -2.20
CA GLU A 60 -1.23 18.71 -2.83
C GLU A 60 -1.42 18.95 -4.34
N LEU A 61 -0.95 17.97 -5.11
CA LEU A 61 -1.06 17.97 -6.57
C LEU A 61 -2.19 17.06 -7.04
N LYS A 62 -2.36 15.90 -6.37
CA LYS A 62 -3.34 14.90 -6.79
C LYS A 62 -3.58 13.84 -5.73
N GLN A 63 -4.83 13.38 -5.60
CA GLN A 63 -5.17 12.11 -5.00
C GLN A 63 -4.94 10.99 -6.02
N LEU A 64 -4.06 10.02 -5.71
CA LEU A 64 -3.71 8.92 -6.62
C LEU A 64 -4.63 7.72 -6.50
N THR A 65 -5.17 7.46 -5.31
CA THR A 65 -6.11 6.37 -5.06
C THR A 65 -7.36 6.89 -4.37
N LYS A 66 -8.52 6.27 -4.63
CA LYS A 66 -9.80 6.66 -4.02
C LYS A 66 -10.80 5.50 -4.04
N GLY A 67 -11.79 5.54 -3.15
CA GLY A 67 -12.88 4.56 -3.08
C GLY A 67 -13.16 4.11 -1.63
N PRO A 68 -14.17 3.23 -1.41
CA PRO A 68 -14.53 2.73 -0.08
C PRO A 68 -13.62 1.56 0.34
N TRP A 69 -12.30 1.77 0.32
CA TRP A 69 -11.25 0.80 0.64
C TRP A 69 -9.99 1.54 1.11
N VAL A 70 -9.01 0.83 1.64
CA VAL A 70 -7.82 1.45 2.22
C VAL A 70 -6.53 0.97 1.56
N VAL A 71 -5.58 1.89 1.41
CA VAL A 71 -4.17 1.59 1.20
C VAL A 71 -3.58 1.20 2.55
N MET A 72 -3.15 -0.05 2.70
CA MET A 72 -2.62 -0.57 3.95
C MET A 72 -1.13 -0.30 4.12
N LYS A 73 -0.39 -0.26 3.01
CA LYS A 73 1.05 -0.04 3.01
C LYS A 73 1.55 0.44 1.65
N LEU A 74 2.43 1.44 1.67
CA LEU A 74 3.33 1.71 0.55
C LEU A 74 4.49 0.71 0.63
N VAL A 75 4.65 -0.14 -0.39
CA VAL A 75 5.69 -1.19 -0.44
C VAL A 75 6.99 -0.65 -1.01
N GLY A 76 6.91 0.25 -2.00
CA GLY A 76 8.06 0.89 -2.62
C GLY A 76 7.76 1.45 -4.01
N PHE A 77 8.82 1.63 -4.81
CA PHE A 77 8.76 2.30 -6.10
C PHE A 77 9.39 1.47 -7.23
N ASN A 78 8.69 1.35 -8.35
CA ASN A 78 9.28 0.90 -9.61
C ASN A 78 9.72 2.14 -10.40
N GLN A 79 11.04 2.41 -10.39
CA GLN A 79 11.59 3.61 -11.02
C GLN A 79 11.45 3.59 -12.55
N LYS A 80 11.61 2.43 -13.19
CA LYS A 80 11.52 2.28 -14.64
C LYS A 80 10.12 2.60 -15.15
N GLN A 81 9.10 2.11 -14.46
CA GLN A 81 7.70 2.32 -14.82
C GLN A 81 7.10 3.59 -14.20
N LYS A 82 7.88 4.30 -13.35
CA LYS A 82 7.42 5.46 -12.58
C LYS A 82 6.12 5.19 -11.86
N SER A 83 6.06 4.04 -11.17
CA SER A 83 4.87 3.59 -10.44
C SER A 83 5.20 3.29 -8.98
N ILE A 84 4.16 3.36 -8.15
CA ILE A 84 4.19 3.12 -6.72
C ILE A 84 3.58 1.75 -6.47
N ILE A 85 4.26 0.91 -5.70
CA ILE A 85 3.76 -0.40 -5.32
C ILE A 85 3.12 -0.29 -3.96
N ILE A 86 1.86 -0.70 -3.86
CA ILE A 86 1.07 -0.64 -2.64
C ILE A 86 0.43 -1.98 -2.30
N LYS A 87 0.10 -2.16 -1.02
CA LYS A 87 -0.82 -3.18 -0.52
C LYS A 87 -2.15 -2.52 -0.15
N ALA A 88 -3.27 -3.08 -0.61
CA ALA A 88 -4.61 -2.54 -0.37
C ALA A 88 -5.67 -3.66 -0.28
N ASN A 89 -6.83 -3.33 0.29
CA ASN A 89 -7.99 -4.25 0.41
C ASN A 89 -9.13 -3.88 -0.54
N LYS A 90 -8.79 -3.46 -1.76
CA LYS A 90 -9.72 -2.85 -2.73
C LYS A 90 -10.88 -3.76 -3.15
N GLU A 91 -10.63 -5.03 -3.42
CA GLU A 91 -11.64 -5.97 -3.92
C GLU A 91 -12.46 -6.60 -2.79
N HIS A 92 -11.83 -6.81 -1.61
CA HIS A 92 -12.50 -7.44 -0.47
C HIS A 92 -11.85 -7.01 0.84
N PRO A 93 -12.60 -6.71 1.92
CA PRO A 93 -12.03 -6.22 3.18
C PRO A 93 -11.00 -7.16 3.82
N LEU A 94 -11.15 -8.47 3.63
CA LEU A 94 -10.26 -9.49 4.20
C LEU A 94 -9.09 -9.88 3.27
N HIS A 95 -9.09 -9.44 2.01
CA HIS A 95 -8.01 -9.70 1.07
C HIS A 95 -7.08 -8.50 0.99
N HIS A 96 -5.81 -8.70 1.24
CA HIS A 96 -4.78 -7.68 1.15
C HIS A 96 -3.93 -7.96 -0.09
N ARG A 97 -4.19 -7.23 -1.15
CA ARG A 97 -3.60 -7.44 -2.47
C ARG A 97 -2.55 -6.40 -2.83
N LEU A 98 -1.73 -6.74 -3.83
CA LEU A 98 -0.64 -5.90 -4.31
C LEU A 98 -1.03 -5.20 -5.61
N TYR A 99 -0.75 -3.91 -5.67
CA TYR A 99 -1.06 -3.06 -6.83
C TYR A 99 0.13 -2.20 -7.21
N SER A 100 0.27 -1.96 -8.50
CA SER A 100 1.06 -0.86 -9.07
C SER A 100 0.13 0.32 -9.36
N VAL A 101 0.51 1.51 -8.89
CA VAL A 101 -0.23 2.76 -9.11
C VAL A 101 0.66 3.71 -9.88
N ASN A 102 0.24 4.15 -11.06
CA ASN A 102 1.00 5.12 -11.85
C ASN A 102 0.66 6.57 -11.44
N MET A 103 1.39 7.54 -11.97
CA MET A 103 1.19 8.96 -11.66
C MET A 103 -0.16 9.53 -12.16
N LYS A 104 -0.89 8.79 -12.98
CA LYS A 104 -2.26 9.14 -13.37
C LYS A 104 -3.30 8.61 -12.38
N GLY A 105 -2.91 7.74 -11.43
CA GLY A 105 -3.80 7.07 -10.49
C GLY A 105 -4.43 5.79 -11.06
N GLU A 106 -3.95 5.31 -12.20
CA GLU A 106 -4.36 4.03 -12.75
C GLU A 106 -3.71 2.92 -11.94
N MET A 107 -4.53 1.98 -11.48
CA MET A 107 -4.11 0.86 -10.64
C MET A 107 -4.09 -0.43 -11.46
N LYS A 108 -3.05 -1.22 -11.24
CA LYS A 108 -2.90 -2.55 -11.80
C LYS A 108 -2.57 -3.54 -10.71
N GLN A 109 -3.32 -4.63 -10.64
CA GLN A 109 -3.05 -5.74 -9.74
C GLN A 109 -1.82 -6.50 -10.18
N LEU A 110 -0.99 -6.93 -9.23
CA LEU A 110 0.32 -7.56 -9.49
C LEU A 110 0.32 -9.07 -9.26
N GLU A 111 -0.70 -9.59 -8.62
CA GLU A 111 -0.88 -11.02 -8.33
C GLU A 111 -2.32 -11.44 -8.63
N THR A 112 -2.59 -12.76 -8.63
CA THR A 112 -3.89 -13.31 -9.02
C THR A 112 -4.56 -14.14 -7.94
N VAL A 113 -3.89 -14.40 -6.82
CA VAL A 113 -4.38 -15.25 -5.74
C VAL A 113 -5.09 -14.41 -4.69
N ASP A 114 -6.30 -14.82 -4.29
CA ASP A 114 -6.99 -14.22 -3.15
C ASP A 114 -6.29 -14.60 -1.84
N GLY A 115 -6.07 -13.63 -0.97
CA GLY A 115 -5.39 -13.88 0.29
C GLY A 115 -4.85 -12.61 0.96
N VAL A 116 -4.01 -12.85 1.94
CA VAL A 116 -3.26 -11.79 2.63
C VAL A 116 -1.83 -11.82 2.16
N HIS A 117 -1.47 -10.85 1.32
CA HIS A 117 -0.14 -10.71 0.73
C HIS A 117 0.76 -9.81 1.58
N ASN A 118 2.04 -10.16 1.66
CA ASN A 118 3.05 -9.37 2.34
C ASN A 118 4.34 -9.36 1.53
N ALA A 119 4.46 -8.38 0.65
CA ALA A 119 5.56 -8.30 -0.28
C ALA A 119 6.71 -7.40 0.19
N LYS A 120 7.91 -7.75 -0.28
CA LYS A 120 9.11 -6.92 -0.24
C LYS A 120 9.58 -6.66 -1.67
N LEU A 121 9.82 -5.39 -1.96
CA LEU A 121 10.32 -4.97 -3.26
C LEU A 121 11.84 -5.08 -3.32
N SER A 122 12.37 -5.58 -4.44
CA SER A 122 13.82 -5.56 -4.71
C SER A 122 14.36 -4.14 -4.84
N ALA A 123 15.66 -3.95 -4.61
CA ALA A 123 16.32 -2.65 -4.77
C ALA A 123 16.19 -2.08 -6.20
N SER A 124 16.08 -2.96 -7.21
CA SER A 124 15.85 -2.53 -8.59
C SER A 124 14.41 -2.07 -8.87
N GLY A 125 13.49 -2.34 -7.95
CA GLY A 125 12.05 -2.07 -8.15
C GLY A 125 11.38 -2.97 -9.19
N SER A 126 12.05 -4.05 -9.63
CA SER A 126 11.58 -4.92 -10.72
C SER A 126 11.00 -6.25 -10.24
N PHE A 127 11.32 -6.65 -9.02
CA PHE A 127 10.89 -7.93 -8.45
C PHE A 127 10.26 -7.73 -7.09
N LEU A 128 9.24 -8.51 -6.80
CA LEU A 128 8.65 -8.66 -5.47
C LEU A 128 8.94 -10.08 -4.98
N VAL A 129 9.33 -10.21 -3.72
CA VAL A 129 9.17 -11.45 -2.96
C VAL A 129 7.84 -11.32 -2.26
N ASP A 130 6.87 -12.11 -2.66
CA ASP A 130 5.51 -12.09 -2.13
C ASP A 130 5.28 -13.31 -1.26
N GLU A 131 5.05 -13.07 0.01
CA GLU A 131 4.64 -14.07 0.98
C GLU A 131 3.13 -13.93 1.22
N TYR A 132 2.37 -14.99 0.99
CA TYR A 132 0.93 -14.93 1.19
C TYR A 132 0.35 -16.19 1.84
N VAL A 133 -0.81 -16.02 2.42
CA VAL A 133 -1.62 -17.08 3.02
C VAL A 133 -3.08 -16.92 2.61
N THR A 134 -3.81 -18.03 2.54
CA THR A 134 -5.26 -18.06 2.38
C THR A 134 -5.89 -18.88 3.53
N PRO A 135 -7.20 -18.83 3.73
CA PRO A 135 -7.87 -19.66 4.76
C PRO A 135 -7.65 -21.17 4.58
N THR A 136 -7.37 -21.63 3.36
CA THR A 136 -7.25 -23.05 3.01
C THR A 136 -5.88 -23.44 2.50
N ARG A 137 -4.93 -22.51 2.45
CA ARG A 137 -3.59 -22.73 1.93
C ARG A 137 -2.55 -22.17 2.90
N PRO A 138 -1.54 -22.97 3.29
CA PRO A 138 -0.46 -22.51 4.16
C PRO A 138 0.39 -21.45 3.47
N ARG A 139 1.40 -20.95 4.18
CA ARG A 139 2.31 -19.92 3.68
C ARG A 139 2.94 -20.32 2.35
N VAL A 140 2.79 -19.47 1.36
CA VAL A 140 3.43 -19.55 0.06
C VAL A 140 4.39 -18.37 -0.10
N ILE A 141 5.52 -18.61 -0.78
CA ILE A 141 6.47 -17.57 -1.16
C ILE A 141 6.68 -17.65 -2.67
N ASP A 142 6.40 -16.55 -3.34
CA ASP A 142 6.56 -16.39 -4.78
C ASP A 142 7.52 -15.24 -5.09
N ILE A 143 8.20 -15.31 -6.21
CA ILE A 143 8.89 -14.18 -6.83
C ILE A 143 8.05 -13.70 -7.99
N VAL A 144 7.67 -12.43 -7.94
CA VAL A 144 6.85 -11.77 -8.97
C VAL A 144 7.73 -10.79 -9.73
N ASP A 145 7.98 -11.05 -11.01
CA ASP A 145 8.63 -10.09 -11.91
C ASP A 145 7.60 -9.08 -12.40
N ILE A 146 7.75 -7.84 -11.95
CA ILE A 146 6.89 -6.70 -12.30
C ILE A 146 7.55 -5.74 -13.30
N SER A 147 8.66 -6.15 -13.93
CA SER A 147 9.33 -5.35 -14.97
C SER A 147 8.56 -5.32 -16.28
N HIS A 148 7.64 -6.28 -16.49
CA HIS A 148 6.81 -6.44 -17.68
C HIS A 148 5.38 -5.89 -17.48
N LEU A 149 4.69 -5.67 -18.60
CA LEU A 149 3.27 -5.26 -18.56
C LEU A 149 2.37 -6.29 -17.89
N SER A 150 2.69 -7.57 -18.01
CA SER A 150 2.04 -8.66 -17.26
C SER A 150 3.05 -9.23 -16.29
N PRO A 151 2.77 -9.21 -14.97
CA PRO A 151 3.64 -9.83 -13.98
C PRO A 151 3.83 -11.31 -14.25
N LEU A 152 5.06 -11.79 -14.07
CA LEU A 152 5.41 -13.19 -14.18
C LEU A 152 5.71 -13.73 -12.78
N THR A 153 4.99 -14.75 -12.36
CA THR A 153 5.16 -15.36 -11.04
C THR A 153 5.97 -16.64 -11.13
N SER A 154 7.00 -16.74 -10.30
CA SER A 154 7.80 -17.94 -10.10
C SER A 154 7.59 -18.44 -8.69
N HIS A 155 7.05 -19.65 -8.55
CA HIS A 155 6.84 -20.28 -7.25
C HIS A 155 8.18 -20.67 -6.62
N LEU A 156 8.40 -20.26 -5.37
CA LEU A 156 9.64 -20.52 -4.64
C LEU A 156 9.45 -21.55 -3.53
N LEU A 157 8.38 -21.42 -2.75
CA LEU A 157 8.09 -22.28 -1.61
C LEU A 157 6.60 -22.34 -1.32
N GLU A 158 6.12 -23.51 -0.95
CA GLU A 158 4.85 -23.72 -0.25
C GLU A 158 5.13 -24.51 1.02
N ALA A 159 4.69 -24.02 2.17
CA ALA A 159 4.84 -24.73 3.42
C ALA A 159 3.95 -25.98 3.44
N GLU A 160 4.38 -27.01 4.12
CA GLU A 160 3.55 -28.19 4.37
C GLU A 160 2.29 -27.80 5.15
N ASP A 161 1.16 -28.39 4.79
CA ASP A 161 -0.09 -28.17 5.52
C ASP A 161 -0.05 -28.97 6.85
N PRO A 162 0.04 -28.27 8.02
CA PRO A 162 0.10 -28.93 9.31
C PRO A 162 -1.22 -29.67 9.67
N TRP A 163 -2.29 -29.40 8.93
CA TRP A 163 -3.59 -30.01 9.09
C TRP A 163 -3.91 -31.11 8.09
N ALA A 164 -2.92 -31.50 7.27
CA ALA A 164 -3.09 -32.59 6.30
C ALA A 164 -3.56 -33.87 7.01
N GLY A 165 -4.65 -34.45 6.52
CA GLY A 165 -5.27 -35.63 7.12
C GLY A 165 -6.26 -35.36 8.27
N TYR A 166 -6.44 -34.12 8.69
CA TYR A 166 -7.49 -33.74 9.64
C TYR A 166 -8.72 -33.18 8.92
N GLN A 167 -9.89 -33.42 9.47
CA GLN A 167 -11.11 -32.78 8.97
C GLN A 167 -11.10 -31.31 9.38
N GLN A 168 -11.00 -30.42 8.41
CA GLN A 168 -10.96 -28.99 8.64
C GLN A 168 -12.38 -28.38 8.60
N PRO A 169 -12.64 -27.29 9.36
CA PRO A 169 -13.88 -26.55 9.24
C PRO A 169 -13.93 -25.86 7.86
N ILE A 170 -15.16 -25.66 7.38
CA ILE A 170 -15.42 -24.84 6.21
C ILE A 170 -15.30 -23.37 6.62
N PHE A 171 -14.48 -22.60 5.92
CA PHE A 171 -14.36 -21.16 6.13
C PHE A 171 -15.24 -20.44 5.12
N GLU A 172 -16.20 -19.67 5.64
CA GLU A 172 -17.03 -18.80 4.84
C GLU A 172 -16.86 -17.36 5.30
N CYS A 173 -16.65 -16.46 4.35
CA CYS A 173 -16.60 -15.02 4.59
C CYS A 173 -17.92 -14.39 4.14
N GLY A 174 -18.53 -13.60 5.00
CA GLY A 174 -19.79 -12.94 4.72
C GLY A 174 -19.94 -11.63 5.46
N SER A 175 -21.04 -10.94 5.22
CA SER A 175 -21.42 -9.73 5.95
C SER A 175 -22.61 -9.99 6.86
N ILE A 176 -22.58 -9.41 8.04
CA ILE A 176 -23.68 -9.41 9.00
C ILE A 176 -24.13 -7.98 9.19
N LYS A 177 -25.44 -7.74 8.98
CA LYS A 177 -26.02 -6.42 9.22
C LYS A 177 -26.06 -6.15 10.73
N ALA A 178 -25.40 -5.08 11.17
CA ALA A 178 -25.45 -4.66 12.56
C ALA A 178 -26.81 -4.04 12.95
N ALA A 179 -27.09 -3.90 14.24
CA ALA A 179 -28.37 -3.39 14.74
C ALA A 179 -28.66 -1.94 14.28
N ASP A 180 -27.62 -1.15 14.01
CA ASP A 180 -27.70 0.20 13.46
C ASP A 180 -27.87 0.24 11.92
N GLY A 181 -27.90 -0.93 11.27
CA GLY A 181 -28.07 -1.07 9.84
C GLY A 181 -26.80 -0.93 9.00
N VAL A 182 -25.65 -0.74 9.63
CA VAL A 182 -24.33 -0.71 8.97
C VAL A 182 -23.82 -2.14 8.77
N THR A 183 -23.19 -2.44 7.63
CA THR A 183 -22.55 -3.72 7.29
C THR A 183 -21.05 -3.58 7.20
#